data_6d1547e5023aea67384b371065e88031
#
_entry.id   6d1547e5023aea67384b371065e88031
#
_cell.length_a   1.000
_cell.length_b   1.000
_cell.length_c   1.000
_cell.angle_alpha   90.00
_cell.angle_beta   90.00
_cell.angle_gamma   90.00
#
_symmetry.space_group_name_H-M   'P 1'
#
loop_
_entity.id
_entity.type
_entity.pdbx_description
1 polymer ?
#
loop_
_entity_poly.entity_id
_entity_poly.type
_entity_poly.pdbx_seq_one_letter_code
_entity_poly.pdbx_strand_id
1 'polypeptide(L)'
;MNKLYTTLLIACLAAGFTACNDDDCEDLHLGNLAHYPNVLKGTFPTESQVLELGETLEITPELLNPEGATYSWLVNGKEYSTEPTFSYKIDNPCRADLTCIIKNKYGKVEMSTSFSSNHNFSKGFFYVADGTFNFYDTEKKTAYQDCYASLNAGKTLGIGNYDSANIIHSNGKFYLLVGTSTSNRDHFYIVDAKTLYYENSAVVGANLSGLTILNEQYGLVTGDGIRRIDLKSLNNVRIKNERLLCFYNSIIYNGKVLSNDTYKDESKVKYYDVNELIAAKEGEAPAVTELDIIQKQKINFVLAKDGNVYTLESADDGCNIVKIKNDFTLEKVFANFQPAKGPYHSSPTIGMVASETENIIYLVSTDGAIFKYILGDSDSLKAPFIAAESGVSITAPLQLNQQSGELYVTYTEERKDESKIVVYSKDGKVLHTVDCGES
;
A
#
# COMPACT_ATOMS: atom_id res chain seq x y z
N MET A 1 36.97 29.20 -9.36
CA MET A 1 35.52 29.16 -9.33
C MET A 1 34.87 29.33 -7.93
N ASN A 2 35.64 29.63 -6.87
CA ASN A 2 35.13 29.72 -5.49
C ASN A 2 34.75 31.12 -4.98
N LYS A 3 34.93 32.18 -5.80
CA LYS A 3 34.57 33.56 -5.40
C LYS A 3 33.13 33.98 -5.77
N LEU A 4 32.48 33.27 -6.72
CA LEU A 4 31.13 33.62 -7.18
C LEU A 4 30.05 33.14 -6.21
N TYR A 5 30.26 32.02 -5.53
CA TYR A 5 29.29 31.45 -4.57
C TYR A 5 29.23 32.23 -3.26
N THR A 6 30.36 32.78 -2.80
CA THR A 6 30.39 33.57 -1.57
C THR A 6 29.66 34.90 -1.72
N THR A 7 29.69 35.50 -2.91
CA THR A 7 29.00 36.76 -3.19
C THR A 7 27.50 36.56 -3.34
N LEU A 8 27.04 35.39 -3.85
CA LEU A 8 25.63 35.07 -3.98
C LEU A 8 24.97 34.77 -2.61
N LEU A 9 25.72 34.12 -1.68
CA LEU A 9 25.24 33.82 -0.34
C LEU A 9 25.06 35.09 0.51
N ILE A 10 25.95 36.07 0.35
CA ILE A 10 25.85 37.37 1.03
C ILE A 10 24.72 38.20 0.46
N ALA A 11 24.42 38.10 -0.85
CA ALA A 11 23.30 38.78 -1.48
C ALA A 11 21.93 38.22 -1.05
N CYS A 12 21.84 36.90 -0.81
CA CYS A 12 20.61 36.28 -0.30
C CYS A 12 20.34 36.60 1.18
N LEU A 13 21.36 36.80 1.99
CA LEU A 13 21.22 37.29 3.38
C LEU A 13 20.80 38.75 3.45
N ALA A 14 21.17 39.56 2.47
CA ALA A 14 20.76 40.99 2.41
C ALA A 14 19.34 41.17 1.82
N ALA A 15 18.82 40.22 1.04
CA ALA A 15 17.49 40.31 0.45
C ALA A 15 16.37 39.84 1.40
N GLY A 16 16.72 39.24 2.54
CA GLY A 16 15.74 38.80 3.55
C GLY A 16 15.18 39.92 4.43
N PHE A 17 15.63 41.17 4.27
CA PHE A 17 15.22 42.33 5.10
C PHE A 17 14.31 43.33 4.38
N THR A 18 13.83 43.05 3.17
CA THR A 18 13.03 44.02 2.41
C THR A 18 11.58 43.59 2.17
N ALA A 19 10.93 43.05 3.20
CA ALA A 19 9.49 42.85 3.21
C ALA A 19 8.86 43.48 4.48
N CYS A 20 9.20 44.72 4.75
CA CYS A 20 8.36 45.57 5.62
C CYS A 20 7.47 46.38 4.70
N ASN A 21 6.16 46.29 4.90
CA ASN A 21 5.21 47.26 4.39
C ASN A 21 5.56 48.63 5.01
N ASP A 22 5.54 49.69 4.23
CA ASP A 22 5.98 51.05 4.64
C ASP A 22 5.27 51.65 5.87
N ASP A 23 4.16 51.06 6.31
CA ASP A 23 3.38 51.56 7.46
C ASP A 23 3.83 51.03 8.83
N ASP A 24 4.66 49.96 8.89
CA ASP A 24 5.12 49.34 10.16
C ASP A 24 6.58 49.71 10.55
N CYS A 25 7.24 50.55 9.77
CA CYS A 25 8.67 50.89 9.98
C CYS A 25 8.95 52.04 10.96
N GLU A 26 7.94 52.72 11.49
CA GLU A 26 8.16 53.90 12.35
C GLU A 26 8.61 53.57 13.79
N ASP A 27 8.54 52.28 14.24
CA ASP A 27 8.86 51.92 15.64
C ASP A 27 10.05 50.95 15.81
N LEU A 28 10.85 50.70 14.80
CA LEU A 28 12.09 49.92 14.93
C LEU A 28 13.20 50.72 15.59
N HIS A 29 12.99 51.13 16.82
CA HIS A 29 14.11 51.61 17.64
C HIS A 29 15.07 50.44 17.94
N LEU A 30 16.35 50.57 17.65
CA LEU A 30 17.42 49.61 17.97
C LEU A 30 17.33 49.11 19.44
N GLY A 31 16.73 49.89 20.35
CA GLY A 31 16.43 49.49 21.72
C GLY A 31 15.44 48.33 21.85
N ASN A 32 14.56 48.10 20.88
CA ASN A 32 13.58 46.99 20.92
C ASN A 32 14.21 45.64 20.61
N LEU A 33 15.30 45.60 19.85
CA LEU A 33 16.05 44.36 19.55
C LEU A 33 16.59 43.70 20.82
N ALA A 34 16.91 44.48 21.85
CA ALA A 34 17.36 43.98 23.15
C ALA A 34 16.27 43.18 23.89
N HIS A 35 14.99 43.39 23.55
CA HIS A 35 13.82 42.77 24.20
C HIS A 35 13.16 41.69 23.33
N TYR A 36 13.67 41.43 22.15
CA TYR A 36 13.19 40.34 21.28
C TYR A 36 13.30 38.98 21.98
N PRO A 37 12.43 38.02 21.68
CA PRO A 37 12.49 36.69 22.26
C PRO A 37 13.64 35.88 21.65
N ASN A 38 14.89 36.26 21.93
CA ASN A 38 16.07 35.61 21.38
C ASN A 38 16.26 34.24 22.04
N VAL A 39 16.31 33.18 21.23
CA VAL A 39 16.56 31.82 21.68
C VAL A 39 18.06 31.60 21.87
N LEU A 40 18.44 31.06 23.03
CA LEU A 40 19.82 30.77 23.34
C LEU A 40 20.34 29.63 22.43
N LYS A 41 21.55 29.80 21.91
CA LYS A 41 22.17 28.82 21.00
C LYS A 41 22.26 27.44 21.65
N GLY A 42 21.82 26.41 20.94
CA GLY A 42 21.88 25.01 21.38
C GLY A 42 20.70 24.53 22.19
N THR A 43 19.71 25.40 22.53
CA THR A 43 18.49 24.98 23.23
C THR A 43 17.34 24.60 22.30
N PHE A 44 17.49 24.84 21.00
CA PHE A 44 16.63 24.35 19.94
C PHE A 44 17.45 23.52 18.95
N PRO A 45 17.04 22.29 18.59
CA PRO A 45 17.79 21.42 17.67
C PRO A 45 17.77 22.01 16.25
N THR A 46 18.94 22.09 15.63
CA THR A 46 19.09 22.53 14.23
C THR A 46 19.16 21.38 13.24
N GLU A 47 19.34 20.15 13.76
CA GLU A 47 19.39 18.93 12.97
C GLU A 47 18.15 18.08 13.21
N SER A 48 17.79 17.25 12.23
CA SER A 48 16.68 16.31 12.34
C SER A 48 16.91 15.34 13.50
N GLN A 49 15.88 15.14 14.32
CA GLN A 49 15.91 14.24 15.46
C GLN A 49 15.40 12.85 15.03
N VAL A 50 16.10 11.79 15.41
CA VAL A 50 15.67 10.41 15.16
C VAL A 50 15.50 9.74 16.51
N LEU A 51 14.29 9.21 16.76
CA LEU A 51 13.92 8.61 18.04
C LEU A 51 13.42 7.17 17.85
N GLU A 52 13.58 6.36 18.89
CA GLU A 52 13.00 5.02 18.90
C GLU A 52 11.47 5.09 19.12
N LEU A 53 10.76 4.08 18.63
CA LEU A 53 9.33 3.92 18.94
C LEU A 53 9.11 3.76 20.45
N GLY A 54 8.24 4.58 21.01
CA GLY A 54 7.96 4.68 22.44
C GLY A 54 8.71 5.81 23.16
N GLU A 55 9.74 6.41 22.54
CA GLU A 55 10.44 7.56 23.09
C GLU A 55 9.62 8.85 22.97
N THR A 56 9.96 9.84 23.79
CA THR A 56 9.35 11.16 23.78
C THR A 56 10.39 12.20 23.36
N LEU A 57 10.07 12.99 22.33
CA LEU A 57 10.85 14.16 21.96
C LEU A 57 10.44 15.33 22.86
N GLU A 58 11.39 15.85 23.64
CA GLU A 58 11.19 17.05 24.44
C GLU A 58 12.13 18.17 24.00
N ILE A 59 11.59 19.37 23.76
CA ILE A 59 12.35 20.56 23.39
C ILE A 59 11.86 21.74 24.23
N THR A 60 12.76 22.38 24.96
CA THR A 60 12.49 23.58 25.75
C THR A 60 13.46 24.68 25.32
N PRO A 61 13.08 25.58 24.42
CA PRO A 61 13.91 26.72 24.02
C PRO A 61 14.12 27.65 25.20
N GLU A 62 15.36 27.93 25.53
CA GLU A 62 15.70 28.94 26.52
C GLU A 62 15.78 30.33 25.87
N LEU A 63 15.16 31.33 26.48
CA LEU A 63 15.10 32.70 25.97
C LEU A 63 15.99 33.63 26.76
N LEU A 64 16.67 34.48 26.05
CA LEU A 64 17.37 35.60 26.69
C LEU A 64 16.38 36.59 27.32
N ASN A 65 15.21 36.79 26.68
CA ASN A 65 14.15 37.71 27.12
C ASN A 65 12.81 36.96 27.22
N PRO A 66 12.55 36.22 28.30
CA PRO A 66 11.38 35.34 28.40
C PRO A 66 10.08 36.10 28.80
N GLU A 67 10.16 37.37 29.21
CA GLU A 67 9.01 38.07 29.74
C GLU A 67 7.90 38.29 28.72
N GLY A 68 6.71 37.77 29.03
CA GLY A 68 5.53 37.84 28.16
C GLY A 68 5.63 37.02 26.89
N ALA A 69 6.57 36.06 26.81
CA ALA A 69 6.69 35.16 25.68
C ALA A 69 5.51 34.16 25.61
N THR A 70 4.99 34.00 24.43
CA THR A 70 3.99 32.99 24.08
C THR A 70 4.57 32.03 23.01
N TYR A 71 4.18 30.77 23.06
CA TYR A 71 4.68 29.73 22.18
C TYR A 71 3.57 29.21 21.29
N SER A 72 3.91 28.78 20.07
CA SER A 72 3.07 28.01 19.18
C SER A 72 3.95 26.98 18.47
N TRP A 73 3.66 25.72 18.72
CA TRP A 73 4.36 24.59 18.12
C TRP A 73 3.51 24.01 17.00
N LEU A 74 4.07 23.96 15.80
CA LEU A 74 3.41 23.41 14.63
C LEU A 74 4.06 22.09 14.23
N VAL A 75 3.26 21.05 14.12
CA VAL A 75 3.68 19.77 13.54
C VAL A 75 3.06 19.65 12.15
N ASN A 76 3.89 19.52 11.11
CA ASN A 76 3.45 19.55 9.71
C ASN A 76 2.56 20.76 9.38
N GLY A 77 2.88 21.92 9.93
CA GLY A 77 2.16 23.18 9.72
C GLY A 77 0.84 23.33 10.48
N LYS A 78 0.45 22.35 11.29
CA LYS A 78 -0.75 22.42 12.17
C LYS A 78 -0.32 22.69 13.60
N GLU A 79 -1.03 23.61 14.30
CA GLU A 79 -0.77 23.86 15.72
C GLU A 79 -1.01 22.60 16.54
N TYR A 80 0.01 22.23 17.32
CA TYR A 80 0.03 21.05 18.17
C TYR A 80 0.00 21.42 19.66
N SER A 81 0.78 22.44 20.07
CA SER A 81 0.89 22.87 21.45
C SER A 81 1.22 24.38 21.55
N THR A 82 0.85 24.98 22.64
CA THR A 82 1.21 26.37 23.02
C THR A 82 2.05 26.41 24.30
N GLU A 83 2.44 25.27 24.84
CA GLU A 83 3.25 25.21 26.05
C GLU A 83 4.71 25.60 25.77
N PRO A 84 5.44 26.12 26.80
CA PRO A 84 6.87 26.45 26.63
C PRO A 84 7.75 25.28 26.22
N THR A 85 7.38 24.07 26.64
CA THR A 85 8.05 22.84 26.28
C THR A 85 7.22 22.06 25.26
N PHE A 86 7.83 21.72 24.14
CA PHE A 86 7.28 20.75 23.22
C PHE A 86 7.53 19.34 23.76
N SER A 87 6.48 18.51 23.77
CA SER A 87 6.58 17.10 24.14
C SER A 87 5.76 16.27 23.17
N TYR A 88 6.40 15.34 22.48
CA TYR A 88 5.77 14.49 21.48
C TYR A 88 6.24 13.04 21.63
N LYS A 89 5.32 12.14 21.98
CA LYS A 89 5.59 10.72 22.09
C LYS A 89 5.52 10.02 20.72
N ILE A 90 6.52 9.23 20.40
CA ILE A 90 6.63 8.50 19.14
C ILE A 90 5.92 7.15 19.28
N ASP A 91 4.60 7.12 19.16
CA ASP A 91 3.83 5.87 19.30
C ASP A 91 3.68 5.11 17.97
N ASN A 92 3.88 5.77 16.83
CA ASN A 92 3.81 5.20 15.48
C ASN A 92 5.07 5.52 14.66
N PRO A 93 5.40 4.71 13.64
CA PRO A 93 6.33 5.14 12.60
C PRO A 93 5.90 6.51 12.06
N CYS A 94 6.75 7.52 12.17
CA CYS A 94 6.40 8.88 11.80
C CYS A 94 7.58 9.65 11.22
N ARG A 95 7.24 10.71 10.46
CA ARG A 95 8.15 11.76 10.01
C ARG A 95 7.38 13.07 10.02
N ALA A 96 7.92 14.09 10.66
CA ALA A 96 7.24 15.36 10.75
C ALA A 96 8.22 16.54 10.73
N ASP A 97 7.77 17.65 10.16
CA ASP A 97 8.40 18.94 10.29
C ASP A 97 7.86 19.62 11.56
N LEU A 98 8.75 20.19 12.36
CA LEU A 98 8.44 20.89 13.59
C LEU A 98 8.83 22.35 13.46
N THR A 99 7.90 23.25 13.68
CA THR A 99 8.14 24.70 13.74
C THR A 99 7.73 25.22 15.11
N CYS A 100 8.60 25.98 15.73
CA CYS A 100 8.35 26.73 16.95
C CYS A 100 8.29 28.21 16.64
N ILE A 101 7.17 28.84 16.97
CA ILE A 101 6.97 30.28 16.86
C ILE A 101 6.88 30.86 18.28
N ILE A 102 7.81 31.75 18.65
CA ILE A 102 7.83 32.40 19.95
C ILE A 102 7.59 33.89 19.74
N LYS A 103 6.64 34.45 20.45
CA LYS A 103 6.24 35.87 20.34
C LYS A 103 6.24 36.55 21.70
N ASN A 104 6.63 37.84 21.74
CA ASN A 104 6.33 38.74 22.83
C ASN A 104 5.88 40.08 22.24
N LYS A 105 5.65 41.11 23.08
CA LYS A 105 5.20 42.44 22.63
C LYS A 105 6.19 43.18 21.72
N TYR A 106 7.44 42.72 21.64
CA TYR A 106 8.50 43.34 20.84
C TYR A 106 8.74 42.63 19.50
N GLY A 107 8.23 41.41 19.33
CA GLY A 107 8.34 40.69 18.05
C GLY A 107 8.21 39.18 18.15
N LYS A 108 8.63 38.49 17.09
CA LYS A 108 8.58 37.03 16.99
C LYS A 108 9.91 36.43 16.49
N VAL A 109 10.20 35.22 16.94
CA VAL A 109 11.21 34.36 16.35
C VAL A 109 10.54 33.05 15.87
N GLU A 110 11.01 32.53 14.77
CA GLU A 110 10.53 31.26 14.19
C GLU A 110 11.72 30.35 13.94
N MET A 111 11.61 29.10 14.38
CA MET A 111 12.65 28.08 14.24
C MET A 111 12.01 26.81 13.75
N SER A 112 12.73 26.08 12.93
CA SER A 112 12.26 24.82 12.37
C SER A 112 13.32 23.74 12.49
N THR A 113 12.86 22.52 12.70
CA THR A 113 13.61 21.28 12.65
C THR A 113 12.69 20.19 12.10
N SER A 114 13.14 18.94 12.08
CA SER A 114 12.30 17.80 11.78
C SER A 114 12.58 16.66 12.75
N PHE A 115 11.65 15.73 12.86
CA PHE A 115 11.87 14.50 13.60
C PHE A 115 11.28 13.29 12.87
N SER A 116 11.81 12.13 13.15
CA SER A 116 11.34 10.87 12.61
C SER A 116 11.55 9.73 13.60
N SER A 117 10.75 8.69 13.46
CA SER A 117 10.98 7.44 14.17
C SER A 117 12.08 6.62 13.52
N ASN A 118 12.88 5.94 14.35
CA ASN A 118 13.67 4.79 13.92
C ASN A 118 12.74 3.56 13.89
N HIS A 119 12.43 3.05 12.68
CA HIS A 119 11.53 1.93 12.49
C HIS A 119 12.07 0.98 11.41
N ASN A 120 11.67 -0.28 11.50
CA ASN A 120 12.09 -1.31 10.57
C ASN A 120 10.90 -2.18 10.13
N PHE A 121 10.45 -1.99 8.90
CA PHE A 121 9.34 -2.74 8.32
C PHE A 121 9.72 -4.16 7.85
N SER A 122 10.97 -4.58 7.96
CA SER A 122 11.39 -5.93 7.56
C SER A 122 10.94 -7.03 8.54
N LYS A 123 10.42 -6.64 9.72
CA LYS A 123 10.07 -7.53 10.82
C LYS A 123 8.56 -7.71 11.01
N GLY A 124 7.82 -7.65 9.92
CA GLY A 124 6.38 -7.76 9.99
C GLY A 124 5.72 -7.75 8.63
N PHE A 125 4.47 -7.35 8.60
CA PHE A 125 3.69 -7.26 7.38
C PHE A 125 2.76 -6.04 7.38
N PHE A 126 2.45 -5.57 6.19
CA PHE A 126 1.47 -4.51 5.97
C PHE A 126 0.08 -5.09 5.73
N TYR A 127 -0.93 -4.36 6.17
CA TYR A 127 -2.32 -4.67 5.90
C TYR A 127 -3.15 -3.39 5.76
N VAL A 128 -4.27 -3.50 5.04
CA VAL A 128 -5.24 -2.41 4.91
C VAL A 128 -6.45 -2.76 5.78
N ALA A 129 -6.83 -1.84 6.66
CA ALA A 129 -8.03 -1.92 7.46
C ALA A 129 -8.55 -0.49 7.69
N ASP A 130 -9.87 -0.31 7.72
CA ASP A 130 -10.54 0.99 7.91
C ASP A 130 -9.99 2.10 6.98
N GLY A 131 -9.69 1.73 5.73
CA GLY A 131 -9.12 2.67 4.75
C GLY A 131 -7.70 3.14 5.03
N THR A 132 -7.01 2.58 6.01
CA THR A 132 -5.66 2.94 6.42
C THR A 132 -4.63 1.86 6.06
N PHE A 133 -3.39 2.28 5.89
CA PHE A 133 -2.27 1.39 5.59
C PHE A 133 -1.46 1.16 6.87
N ASN A 134 -1.62 -0.01 7.44
CA ASN A 134 -1.13 -0.40 8.76
C ASN A 134 0.05 -1.35 8.66
N PHE A 135 0.84 -1.43 9.73
CA PHE A 135 1.94 -2.37 9.86
C PHE A 135 1.83 -3.15 11.17
N TYR A 136 1.99 -4.46 11.10
CA TYR A 136 2.12 -5.32 12.27
C TYR A 136 3.57 -5.80 12.43
N ASP A 137 4.21 -5.41 13.53
CA ASP A 137 5.53 -5.87 13.92
C ASP A 137 5.41 -7.23 14.61
N THR A 138 5.93 -8.28 13.99
CA THR A 138 5.83 -9.66 14.50
C THR A 138 6.76 -9.93 15.67
N GLU A 139 7.85 -9.19 15.82
CA GLU A 139 8.77 -9.31 16.95
C GLU A 139 8.19 -8.63 18.20
N LYS A 140 7.69 -7.40 18.04
CA LYS A 140 7.07 -6.61 19.12
C LYS A 140 5.62 -7.01 19.40
N LYS A 141 4.99 -7.76 18.49
CA LYS A 141 3.56 -8.12 18.50
C LYS A 141 2.65 -6.88 18.63
N THR A 142 2.98 -5.83 17.89
CA THR A 142 2.33 -4.53 17.95
C THR A 142 1.84 -4.11 16.57
N ALA A 143 0.58 -3.66 16.51
CA ALA A 143 0.01 -3.05 15.32
C ALA A 143 0.22 -1.53 15.37
N TYR A 144 0.75 -0.97 14.29
CA TYR A 144 0.91 0.46 14.07
C TYR A 144 -0.12 0.90 13.03
N GLN A 145 -0.93 1.88 13.42
CA GLN A 145 -2.05 2.36 12.60
C GLN A 145 -1.61 3.47 11.65
N ASP A 146 -2.20 3.47 10.43
CA ASP A 146 -2.01 4.50 9.41
C ASP A 146 -0.56 4.97 9.22
N CYS A 147 0.35 3.99 9.08
CA CYS A 147 1.78 4.25 8.92
C CYS A 147 2.07 5.12 7.69
N TYR A 148 1.27 4.96 6.62
CA TYR A 148 1.47 5.76 5.42
C TYR A 148 1.24 7.25 5.69
N ALA A 149 0.12 7.65 6.30
CA ALA A 149 -0.16 9.06 6.57
C ALA A 149 0.83 9.65 7.59
N SER A 150 1.18 8.88 8.61
CA SER A 150 2.16 9.30 9.63
C SER A 150 3.55 9.59 9.05
N LEU A 151 3.94 8.87 7.99
CA LEU A 151 5.23 9.05 7.32
C LEU A 151 5.19 10.08 6.18
N ASN A 152 3.98 10.50 5.73
CA ASN A 152 3.80 11.38 4.59
C ASN A 152 3.05 12.67 4.92
N ALA A 153 3.30 13.24 6.11
CA ALA A 153 2.75 14.50 6.56
C ALA A 153 1.21 14.57 6.54
N GLY A 154 0.56 13.45 6.89
CA GLY A 154 -0.90 13.33 6.94
C GLY A 154 -1.57 13.13 5.58
N LYS A 155 -0.83 12.85 4.51
CA LYS A 155 -1.41 12.42 3.23
C LYS A 155 -2.01 11.04 3.38
N THR A 156 -3.26 10.88 2.99
CA THR A 156 -3.95 9.57 2.96
C THR A 156 -3.94 8.98 1.56
N LEU A 157 -4.09 7.66 1.47
CA LEU A 157 -4.29 6.97 0.20
C LEU A 157 -5.71 7.13 -0.36
N GLY A 158 -6.64 7.67 0.45
CA GLY A 158 -8.03 7.88 0.04
C GLY A 158 -8.81 6.58 -0.14
N ILE A 159 -8.41 5.50 0.54
CA ILE A 159 -9.14 4.22 0.53
C ILE A 159 -10.37 4.40 1.44
N GLY A 160 -11.57 4.32 0.88
CA GLY A 160 -12.83 4.37 1.65
C GLY A 160 -13.28 2.96 2.03
N ASN A 161 -14.29 2.87 2.91
CA ASN A 161 -14.82 1.59 3.45
C ASN A 161 -15.41 0.66 2.37
N TYR A 162 -15.71 1.18 1.17
CA TYR A 162 -16.24 0.40 0.05
C TYR A 162 -15.28 0.37 -1.15
N ASP A 163 -14.07 0.85 -0.96
CA ASP A 163 -13.10 1.00 -2.03
C ASP A 163 -12.20 -0.25 -2.09
N SER A 164 -11.69 -0.54 -3.28
CA SER A 164 -10.75 -1.62 -3.50
C SER A 164 -9.34 -1.06 -3.63
N ALA A 165 -8.39 -1.73 -3.01
CA ALA A 165 -6.98 -1.46 -3.20
C ALA A 165 -6.27 -2.70 -3.75
N ASN A 166 -5.58 -2.54 -4.89
CA ASN A 166 -4.65 -3.52 -5.40
C ASN A 166 -3.23 -3.06 -5.07
N ILE A 167 -2.48 -3.90 -4.37
CA ILE A 167 -1.12 -3.58 -3.95
C ILE A 167 -0.17 -4.62 -4.52
N ILE A 168 0.83 -4.16 -5.27
CA ILE A 168 1.90 -5.00 -5.81
C ILE A 168 3.23 -4.49 -5.28
N HIS A 169 4.01 -5.39 -4.68
CA HIS A 169 5.41 -5.13 -4.36
C HIS A 169 6.30 -5.57 -5.52
N SER A 170 7.07 -4.65 -6.07
CA SER A 170 8.04 -4.93 -7.13
C SER A 170 9.17 -3.90 -7.11
N ASN A 171 10.41 -4.33 -7.36
CA ASN A 171 11.58 -3.46 -7.46
C ASN A 171 11.76 -2.49 -6.26
N GLY A 172 11.49 -2.97 -5.04
CA GLY A 172 11.60 -2.17 -3.82
C GLY A 172 10.53 -1.09 -3.66
N LYS A 173 9.44 -1.17 -4.42
CA LYS A 173 8.31 -0.24 -4.37
C LYS A 173 7.00 -0.97 -4.16
N PHE A 174 6.06 -0.29 -3.51
CA PHE A 174 4.65 -0.63 -3.57
C PHE A 174 3.98 0.20 -4.67
N TYR A 175 3.32 -0.50 -5.57
CA TYR A 175 2.43 0.07 -6.57
C TYR A 175 1.01 -0.18 -6.10
N LEU A 176 0.23 0.89 -5.89
CA LEU A 176 -1.13 0.80 -5.37
C LEU A 176 -2.10 1.37 -6.39
N LEU A 177 -3.10 0.59 -6.74
CA LEU A 177 -4.28 1.06 -7.46
C LEU A 177 -5.43 1.15 -6.46
N VAL A 178 -5.89 2.35 -6.18
CA VAL A 178 -7.00 2.62 -5.27
C VAL A 178 -8.21 3.04 -6.09
N GLY A 179 -9.23 2.19 -6.10
CA GLY A 179 -10.51 2.46 -6.72
C GLY A 179 -11.41 3.20 -5.74
N THR A 180 -12.01 4.32 -6.16
CA THR A 180 -12.90 5.11 -5.32
C THR A 180 -14.34 5.00 -5.82
N SER A 181 -15.26 4.52 -4.96
CA SER A 181 -16.67 4.39 -5.30
C SER A 181 -17.39 5.73 -5.50
N THR A 182 -16.84 6.81 -4.93
CA THR A 182 -17.52 8.11 -4.83
C THR A 182 -17.11 9.14 -5.88
N SER A 183 -15.92 9.02 -6.48
CA SER A 183 -15.37 10.08 -7.35
C SER A 183 -15.23 9.72 -8.82
N ASN A 184 -15.48 8.47 -9.22
CA ASN A 184 -15.16 7.93 -10.56
C ASN A 184 -13.71 8.22 -11.01
N ARG A 185 -12.79 8.35 -10.04
CA ARG A 185 -11.38 8.66 -10.29
C ARG A 185 -10.52 7.77 -9.47
N ASP A 186 -10.04 6.71 -10.08
CA ASP A 186 -9.11 5.80 -9.46
C ASP A 186 -7.71 6.39 -9.46
N HIS A 187 -7.01 6.20 -8.36
CA HIS A 187 -5.66 6.71 -8.14
C HIS A 187 -4.64 5.59 -8.21
N PHE A 188 -3.51 5.91 -8.82
CA PHE A 188 -2.34 5.07 -8.82
C PHE A 188 -1.25 5.75 -8.00
N TYR A 189 -0.66 5.03 -7.05
CA TYR A 189 0.40 5.52 -6.17
C TYR A 189 1.67 4.69 -6.33
N ILE A 190 2.81 5.35 -6.20
CA ILE A 190 4.12 4.73 -6.04
C ILE A 190 4.66 5.13 -4.68
N VAL A 191 5.02 4.13 -3.89
CA VAL A 191 5.50 4.28 -2.52
C VAL A 191 6.77 3.44 -2.35
N ASP A 192 7.81 4.01 -1.77
CA ASP A 192 9.02 3.25 -1.43
C ASP A 192 8.69 2.16 -0.39
N ALA A 193 9.01 0.91 -0.68
CA ALA A 193 8.59 -0.21 0.15
C ALA A 193 9.38 -0.33 1.47
N LYS A 194 10.54 0.29 1.57
CA LYS A 194 11.38 0.27 2.76
C LYS A 194 11.00 1.34 3.76
N THR A 195 10.64 2.52 3.26
CA THR A 195 10.40 3.71 4.08
C THR A 195 8.92 4.11 4.15
N LEU A 196 8.07 3.56 3.27
CA LEU A 196 6.70 3.98 3.00
C LEU A 196 6.57 5.44 2.52
N TYR A 197 7.65 6.08 2.09
CA TYR A 197 7.57 7.43 1.59
C TYR A 197 6.88 7.48 0.23
N TYR A 198 5.94 8.42 0.14
CA TYR A 198 5.29 8.77 -1.11
C TYR A 198 6.32 9.23 -2.14
N GLU A 199 6.29 8.63 -3.32
CA GLU A 199 7.13 9.05 -4.43
C GLU A 199 6.32 9.81 -5.48
N ASN A 200 5.20 9.23 -5.93
CA ASN A 200 4.40 9.81 -7.01
C ASN A 200 2.96 9.27 -7.01
N SER A 201 2.02 9.99 -7.64
CA SER A 201 0.67 9.50 -7.90
C SER A 201 0.01 10.19 -9.09
N ALA A 202 -0.97 9.51 -9.69
CA ALA A 202 -1.81 10.08 -10.74
C ALA A 202 -3.23 9.52 -10.67
N VAL A 203 -4.19 10.29 -11.18
CA VAL A 203 -5.52 9.80 -11.54
C VAL A 203 -5.40 9.01 -12.84
N VAL A 204 -5.81 7.75 -12.83
CA VAL A 204 -5.59 6.85 -13.97
C VAL A 204 -6.87 6.44 -14.70
N GLY A 205 -8.03 6.67 -14.14
CA GLY A 205 -9.29 6.33 -14.77
C GLY A 205 -10.45 6.23 -13.80
N ALA A 206 -11.40 5.38 -14.11
CA ALA A 206 -12.55 5.04 -13.27
C ALA A 206 -12.89 3.56 -13.42
N ASN A 207 -13.46 2.96 -12.37
CA ASN A 207 -13.86 1.55 -12.33
C ASN A 207 -12.70 0.58 -12.67
N LEU A 208 -11.50 0.91 -12.21
CA LEU A 208 -10.33 0.06 -12.39
C LEU A 208 -10.26 -0.93 -11.22
N SER A 209 -9.85 -2.15 -11.51
CA SER A 209 -9.91 -3.23 -10.52
C SER A 209 -8.71 -4.18 -10.57
N GLY A 210 -7.88 -4.09 -11.61
CA GLY A 210 -6.70 -4.93 -11.77
C GLY A 210 -5.44 -4.12 -12.03
N LEU A 211 -4.35 -4.56 -11.42
CA LEU A 211 -3.01 -4.01 -11.60
C LEU A 211 -2.03 -5.14 -11.90
N THR A 212 -1.16 -4.94 -12.88
CA THR A 212 -0.07 -5.85 -13.22
C THR A 212 1.16 -5.05 -13.60
N ILE A 213 2.31 -5.32 -13.02
CA ILE A 213 3.57 -4.68 -13.40
C ILE A 213 4.17 -5.48 -14.55
N LEU A 214 4.22 -4.88 -15.75
CA LEU A 214 4.72 -5.54 -16.97
C LEU A 214 6.25 -5.63 -16.98
N ASN A 215 6.91 -4.57 -16.58
CA ASN A 215 8.37 -4.47 -16.43
C ASN A 215 8.72 -3.24 -15.57
N GLU A 216 9.99 -2.87 -15.49
CA GLU A 216 10.47 -1.71 -14.70
C GLU A 216 9.90 -0.37 -15.18
N GLN A 217 9.43 -0.27 -16.42
CA GLN A 217 8.93 0.97 -17.01
C GLN A 217 7.40 1.03 -17.08
N TYR A 218 6.73 -0.11 -17.26
CA TYR A 218 5.30 -0.14 -17.56
C TYR A 218 4.50 -1.02 -16.61
N GLY A 219 3.35 -0.50 -16.21
CA GLY A 219 2.26 -1.23 -15.57
C GLY A 219 1.05 -1.33 -16.50
N LEU A 220 0.20 -2.29 -16.22
CA LEU A 220 -1.10 -2.49 -16.84
C LEU A 220 -2.17 -2.31 -15.78
N VAL A 221 -3.15 -1.46 -16.08
CA VAL A 221 -4.33 -1.25 -15.25
C VAL A 221 -5.55 -1.69 -16.03
N THR A 222 -6.38 -2.51 -15.44
CA THR A 222 -7.56 -3.09 -16.09
C THR A 222 -8.84 -2.79 -15.30
N GLY A 223 -9.98 -2.88 -15.98
CA GLY A 223 -11.29 -2.59 -15.43
C GLY A 223 -12.20 -2.08 -16.55
N ASP A 224 -12.58 -0.82 -16.52
CA ASP A 224 -13.31 -0.17 -17.62
C ASP A 224 -12.36 0.14 -18.80
N GLY A 225 -11.81 -0.92 -19.38
CA GLY A 225 -10.79 -0.91 -20.42
C GLY A 225 -9.41 -1.38 -19.93
N ILE A 226 -8.48 -1.48 -20.88
CA ILE A 226 -7.08 -1.79 -20.63
C ILE A 226 -6.27 -0.51 -20.79
N ARG A 227 -5.49 -0.17 -19.76
CA ARG A 227 -4.62 1.00 -19.76
C ARG A 227 -3.19 0.59 -19.45
N ARG A 228 -2.25 1.06 -20.27
CA ARG A 228 -0.84 1.02 -19.96
C ARG A 228 -0.46 2.30 -19.21
N ILE A 229 0.26 2.17 -18.11
CA ILE A 229 0.81 3.30 -17.35
C ILE A 229 2.35 3.25 -17.42
N ASP A 230 2.98 4.38 -17.72
CA ASP A 230 4.41 4.55 -17.58
C ASP A 230 4.73 4.83 -16.11
N LEU A 231 5.50 3.97 -15.45
CA LEU A 231 5.74 4.00 -14.01
C LEU A 231 6.63 5.18 -13.55
N LYS A 232 7.31 5.84 -14.50
CA LYS A 232 8.15 7.00 -14.20
C LYS A 232 7.39 8.31 -14.35
N SER A 233 6.70 8.49 -15.47
CA SER A 233 5.97 9.73 -15.79
C SER A 233 4.52 9.72 -15.32
N LEU A 234 3.98 8.54 -14.99
CA LEU A 234 2.57 8.25 -14.69
C LEU A 234 1.59 8.58 -15.83
N ASN A 235 2.12 8.84 -17.04
CA ASN A 235 1.27 8.95 -18.21
C ASN A 235 0.60 7.60 -18.47
N ASN A 236 -0.72 7.62 -18.66
CA ASN A 236 -1.47 6.43 -19.00
C ASN A 236 -2.12 6.54 -20.38
N VAL A 237 -2.12 5.43 -21.11
CA VAL A 237 -2.69 5.30 -22.44
C VAL A 237 -3.76 4.22 -22.40
N ARG A 238 -4.98 4.55 -22.79
CA ARG A 238 -6.08 3.59 -22.95
C ARG A 238 -5.91 2.84 -24.28
N ILE A 239 -5.40 1.60 -24.21
CA ILE A 239 -5.12 0.80 -25.40
C ILE A 239 -6.33 -0.01 -25.87
N LYS A 240 -7.31 -0.28 -25.02
CA LYS A 240 -8.54 -0.98 -25.39
C LYS A 240 -9.72 -0.53 -24.55
N ASN A 241 -10.90 -0.42 -25.21
CA ASN A 241 -12.17 -0.08 -24.55
C ASN A 241 -12.92 -1.30 -24.01
N GLU A 242 -12.43 -2.52 -24.24
CA GLU A 242 -13.06 -3.73 -23.74
C GLU A 242 -12.89 -3.80 -22.22
N ARG A 243 -13.99 -4.06 -21.55
CA ARG A 243 -13.99 -4.22 -20.10
C ARG A 243 -13.33 -5.53 -19.72
N LEU A 244 -12.20 -5.46 -19.02
CA LEU A 244 -11.48 -6.59 -18.45
C LEU A 244 -11.41 -6.38 -16.96
N LEU A 245 -12.20 -7.15 -16.22
CA LEU A 245 -12.18 -7.13 -14.77
C LEU A 245 -11.31 -8.25 -14.24
N CYS A 246 -10.01 -8.01 -14.20
CA CYS A 246 -9.08 -8.87 -13.49
C CYS A 246 -8.94 -8.37 -12.06
N PHE A 247 -9.83 -8.78 -11.18
CA PHE A 247 -9.93 -8.18 -9.85
C PHE A 247 -8.71 -8.37 -8.96
N TYR A 248 -7.85 -9.35 -9.13
CA TYR A 248 -6.72 -9.51 -8.22
C TYR A 248 -5.45 -10.06 -8.86
N ASN A 249 -5.48 -10.72 -9.98
CA ASN A 249 -4.26 -11.30 -10.52
C ASN A 249 -4.34 -11.61 -12.01
N SER A 250 -4.07 -10.61 -12.83
CA SER A 250 -3.42 -10.95 -14.10
C SER A 250 -2.00 -11.40 -13.77
N ILE A 251 -1.57 -12.49 -14.32
CA ILE A 251 -0.22 -12.99 -14.14
C ILE A 251 0.56 -12.92 -15.44
N ILE A 252 1.84 -12.58 -15.35
CA ILE A 252 2.75 -12.66 -16.49
C ILE A 252 3.34 -14.08 -16.53
N TYR A 253 3.13 -14.75 -17.63
CA TYR A 253 3.63 -16.08 -17.85
C TYR A 253 4.16 -16.24 -19.26
N ASN A 254 5.43 -16.62 -19.42
CA ASN A 254 6.12 -16.76 -20.70
C ASN A 254 5.90 -15.59 -21.67
N GLY A 255 6.03 -14.35 -21.17
CA GLY A 255 5.86 -13.14 -21.98
C GLY A 255 4.42 -12.84 -22.37
N LYS A 256 3.44 -13.50 -21.76
CA LYS A 256 2.02 -13.26 -21.92
C LYS A 256 1.39 -12.82 -20.62
N VAL A 257 0.40 -11.92 -20.68
CA VAL A 257 -0.48 -11.58 -19.57
C VAL A 257 -1.72 -12.47 -19.65
N LEU A 258 -1.86 -13.36 -18.70
CA LEU A 258 -3.06 -14.19 -18.51
C LEU A 258 -4.12 -13.39 -17.76
N SER A 259 -5.35 -13.44 -18.23
CA SER A 259 -6.47 -12.63 -17.73
C SER A 259 -7.80 -13.34 -17.96
N ASN A 260 -8.84 -12.93 -17.27
CA ASN A 260 -10.20 -13.35 -17.52
C ASN A 260 -11.16 -12.15 -17.54
N ASP A 261 -12.29 -12.29 -18.22
CA ASP A 261 -13.37 -11.31 -18.24
C ASP A 261 -14.46 -11.75 -17.24
N THR A 262 -14.39 -11.24 -16.04
CA THR A 262 -15.24 -11.66 -14.93
C THR A 262 -16.57 -10.92 -14.82
N TYR A 263 -16.87 -10.06 -15.78
CA TYR A 263 -18.17 -9.35 -15.84
C TYR A 263 -19.29 -10.15 -16.50
N LYS A 264 -18.92 -11.24 -17.17
CA LYS A 264 -19.87 -12.17 -17.78
C LYS A 264 -20.10 -13.33 -16.81
N ASP A 265 -21.30 -13.87 -16.82
CA ASP A 265 -21.65 -15.07 -16.04
C ASP A 265 -20.75 -16.26 -16.39
N GLU A 266 -20.16 -16.21 -17.57
CA GLU A 266 -19.21 -17.20 -18.07
C GLU A 266 -18.19 -16.51 -18.97
N SER A 267 -16.90 -16.72 -18.73
CA SER A 267 -15.83 -16.19 -19.56
C SER A 267 -14.73 -17.21 -19.80
N LYS A 268 -14.05 -17.09 -20.94
CA LYS A 268 -12.82 -17.83 -21.21
C LYS A 268 -11.61 -17.09 -20.67
N VAL A 269 -10.62 -17.85 -20.23
CA VAL A 269 -9.29 -17.32 -19.94
C VAL A 269 -8.67 -16.80 -21.22
N LYS A 270 -8.08 -15.62 -21.17
CA LYS A 270 -7.44 -14.94 -22.31
C LYS A 270 -5.99 -14.64 -21.98
N TYR A 271 -5.16 -14.53 -23.01
CA TYR A 271 -3.84 -13.97 -22.84
C TYR A 271 -3.48 -12.96 -23.93
N TYR A 272 -2.63 -12.01 -23.58
CA TYR A 272 -2.10 -10.92 -24.40
C TYR A 272 -0.58 -11.00 -24.41
N ASP A 273 0.06 -10.69 -25.53
CA ASP A 273 1.51 -10.56 -25.59
C ASP A 273 1.97 -9.30 -24.84
N VAL A 274 2.95 -9.42 -23.96
CA VAL A 274 3.48 -8.30 -23.16
C VAL A 274 4.07 -7.22 -24.07
N ASN A 275 4.81 -7.59 -25.12
CA ASN A 275 5.43 -6.62 -26.02
C ASN A 275 4.40 -5.89 -26.85
N GLU A 276 3.33 -6.56 -27.28
CA GLU A 276 2.21 -5.91 -28.00
C GLU A 276 1.48 -4.94 -27.08
N LEU A 277 1.24 -5.30 -25.80
CA LEU A 277 0.65 -4.38 -24.81
C LEU A 277 1.53 -3.15 -24.58
N ILE A 278 2.86 -3.32 -24.53
CA ILE A 278 3.81 -2.23 -24.38
C ILE A 278 3.86 -1.33 -25.62
N ALA A 279 3.80 -1.91 -26.82
CA ALA A 279 3.87 -1.17 -28.09
C ALA A 279 2.55 -0.51 -28.49
N ALA A 280 1.41 -0.98 -27.98
CA ALA A 280 0.08 -0.52 -28.39
C ALA A 280 -0.11 0.99 -28.16
N LYS A 281 -0.75 1.66 -29.12
CA LYS A 281 -1.14 3.06 -29.03
C LYS A 281 -2.58 3.19 -28.53
N GLU A 282 -3.01 4.42 -28.30
CA GLU A 282 -4.36 4.71 -27.88
C GLU A 282 -5.39 4.14 -28.88
N GLY A 283 -6.33 3.34 -28.37
CA GLY A 283 -7.37 2.71 -29.18
C GLY A 283 -6.92 1.47 -29.99
N GLU A 284 -5.64 1.12 -29.98
CA GLU A 284 -5.13 -0.10 -30.62
C GLU A 284 -5.33 -1.30 -29.71
N ALA A 285 -6.25 -2.21 -30.09
CA ALA A 285 -6.44 -3.45 -29.36
C ALA A 285 -5.35 -4.45 -29.76
N PRO A 286 -4.46 -4.88 -28.82
CA PRO A 286 -3.52 -5.96 -29.10
C PRO A 286 -4.27 -7.26 -29.39
N ALA A 287 -3.60 -8.17 -30.10
CA ALA A 287 -4.15 -9.49 -30.39
C ALA A 287 -4.43 -10.24 -29.08
N VAL A 288 -5.54 -10.97 -29.05
CA VAL A 288 -5.96 -11.78 -27.91
C VAL A 288 -6.08 -13.24 -28.32
N THR A 289 -5.60 -14.14 -27.48
CA THR A 289 -5.81 -15.57 -27.64
C THR A 289 -6.64 -16.09 -26.47
N GLU A 290 -7.64 -16.92 -26.74
CA GLU A 290 -8.46 -17.57 -25.72
C GLU A 290 -7.94 -18.99 -25.45
N LEU A 291 -7.90 -19.34 -24.19
CA LEU A 291 -7.70 -20.69 -23.71
C LEU A 291 -9.06 -21.35 -23.49
N ASP A 292 -9.13 -22.66 -23.68
CA ASP A 292 -10.37 -23.41 -23.44
C ASP A 292 -10.54 -23.76 -21.95
N ILE A 293 -10.55 -22.70 -21.13
CA ILE A 293 -10.84 -22.73 -19.68
C ILE A 293 -12.02 -21.82 -19.43
N ILE A 294 -13.13 -22.38 -18.99
CA ILE A 294 -14.34 -21.66 -18.68
C ILE A 294 -14.34 -21.27 -17.21
N GLN A 295 -14.61 -20.01 -16.94
CA GLN A 295 -14.72 -19.48 -15.57
C GLN A 295 -16.05 -18.74 -15.39
N LYS A 296 -16.87 -19.23 -14.47
CA LYS A 296 -18.15 -18.60 -14.05
C LYS A 296 -17.98 -17.67 -12.85
N GLN A 297 -16.78 -17.60 -12.29
CA GLN A 297 -16.41 -16.81 -11.13
C GLN A 297 -15.09 -16.10 -11.34
N LYS A 298 -14.82 -15.11 -10.52
CA LYS A 298 -13.53 -14.40 -10.51
C LYS A 298 -12.47 -15.30 -9.88
N ILE A 299 -11.69 -15.96 -10.69
CA ILE A 299 -10.69 -16.94 -10.28
C ILE A 299 -9.31 -16.39 -10.61
N ASN A 300 -8.40 -16.47 -9.65
CA ASN A 300 -7.02 -16.04 -9.84
C ASN A 300 -6.16 -17.10 -10.52
N PHE A 301 -5.00 -16.66 -10.98
CA PHE A 301 -3.92 -17.49 -11.49
C PHE A 301 -2.79 -17.52 -10.49
N VAL A 302 -2.15 -18.65 -10.31
CA VAL A 302 -0.97 -18.77 -9.47
C VAL A 302 0.16 -19.46 -10.22
N LEU A 303 1.36 -18.89 -10.18
CA LEU A 303 2.57 -19.51 -10.66
C LEU A 303 3.14 -20.39 -9.55
N ALA A 304 3.29 -21.68 -9.82
CA ALA A 304 3.81 -22.61 -8.85
C ALA A 304 5.30 -22.92 -9.10
N LYS A 305 5.95 -23.55 -8.13
CA LYS A 305 7.37 -23.89 -8.16
C LYS A 305 7.77 -24.73 -9.38
N ASP A 306 6.86 -25.56 -9.92
CA ASP A 306 7.12 -26.37 -11.11
C ASP A 306 7.18 -25.53 -12.41
N GLY A 307 7.06 -24.21 -12.31
CA GLY A 307 7.12 -23.28 -13.42
C GLY A 307 5.85 -23.23 -14.27
N ASN A 308 4.75 -23.82 -13.81
CA ASN A 308 3.46 -23.80 -14.50
C ASN A 308 2.46 -22.92 -13.75
N VAL A 309 1.49 -22.40 -14.48
CA VAL A 309 0.38 -21.65 -13.91
C VAL A 309 -0.77 -22.60 -13.59
N TYR A 310 -1.40 -22.38 -12.45
CA TYR A 310 -2.61 -23.08 -12.04
C TYR A 310 -3.77 -22.12 -11.90
N THR A 311 -4.96 -22.60 -12.25
CA THR A 311 -6.22 -21.87 -12.08
C THR A 311 -7.36 -22.87 -11.87
N LEU A 312 -8.57 -22.36 -11.62
CA LEU A 312 -9.77 -23.18 -11.54
C LEU A 312 -10.61 -23.02 -12.81
N GLU A 313 -11.07 -24.12 -13.34
CA GLU A 313 -12.08 -24.20 -14.41
C GLU A 313 -13.42 -24.52 -13.79
N SER A 314 -14.48 -23.80 -14.13
CA SER A 314 -15.83 -24.09 -13.67
C SER A 314 -16.36 -25.39 -14.29
N ALA A 315 -16.96 -26.24 -13.47
CA ALA A 315 -17.63 -27.46 -13.85
C ALA A 315 -19.06 -27.49 -13.27
N ASP A 316 -19.87 -28.46 -13.64
CA ASP A 316 -21.26 -28.59 -13.17
C ASP A 316 -21.33 -28.79 -11.65
N ASP A 317 -20.43 -29.58 -11.09
CA ASP A 317 -20.36 -29.92 -9.67
C ASP A 317 -19.11 -29.34 -8.99
N GLY A 318 -18.82 -28.04 -9.18
CA GLY A 318 -17.66 -27.38 -8.57
C GLY A 318 -16.65 -26.85 -9.57
N CYS A 319 -15.37 -27.02 -9.29
CA CYS A 319 -14.29 -26.58 -10.18
C CYS A 319 -13.25 -27.69 -10.39
N ASN A 320 -12.62 -27.67 -11.57
CA ASN A 320 -11.42 -28.46 -11.81
C ASN A 320 -10.20 -27.59 -11.55
N ILE A 321 -9.17 -28.14 -10.92
CA ILE A 321 -7.84 -27.51 -10.89
C ILE A 321 -7.17 -27.81 -12.21
N VAL A 322 -6.84 -26.77 -12.96
CA VAL A 322 -6.23 -26.84 -14.29
C VAL A 322 -4.82 -26.27 -14.23
N LYS A 323 -3.89 -27.01 -14.79
CA LYS A 323 -2.51 -26.61 -15.00
C LYS A 323 -2.34 -26.10 -16.43
N ILE A 324 -1.83 -24.88 -16.57
CA ILE A 324 -1.43 -24.27 -17.83
C ILE A 324 0.06 -24.45 -17.98
N LYS A 325 0.50 -25.25 -18.95
CA LYS A 325 1.90 -25.56 -19.21
C LYS A 325 2.61 -24.43 -19.97
N ASN A 326 3.92 -24.51 -20.06
CA ASN A 326 4.77 -23.52 -20.74
C ASN A 326 4.39 -23.26 -22.20
N ASP A 327 3.81 -24.23 -22.88
CA ASP A 327 3.31 -24.13 -24.24
C ASP A 327 1.82 -23.74 -24.33
N PHE A 328 1.22 -23.36 -23.19
CA PHE A 328 -0.19 -23.05 -23.02
C PHE A 328 -1.13 -24.25 -23.25
N THR A 329 -0.62 -25.49 -23.31
CA THR A 329 -1.46 -26.68 -23.23
C THR A 329 -2.03 -26.85 -21.81
N LEU A 330 -3.21 -27.47 -21.75
CA LEU A 330 -3.99 -27.58 -20.51
C LEU A 330 -3.93 -29.03 -19.99
N GLU A 331 -3.85 -29.15 -18.67
CA GLU A 331 -3.92 -30.42 -17.97
C GLU A 331 -4.85 -30.29 -16.75
N LYS A 332 -5.91 -31.08 -16.72
CA LYS A 332 -6.79 -31.17 -15.54
C LYS A 332 -6.11 -32.08 -14.51
N VAL A 333 -5.71 -31.51 -13.39
CA VAL A 333 -4.95 -32.20 -12.34
C VAL A 333 -5.82 -32.67 -11.17
N PHE A 334 -6.99 -32.04 -10.98
CA PHE A 334 -7.98 -32.47 -10.00
C PHE A 334 -9.38 -32.04 -10.47
N ALA A 335 -10.39 -32.83 -10.13
CA ALA A 335 -11.80 -32.58 -10.49
C ALA A 335 -12.68 -32.35 -9.25
N ASN A 336 -13.73 -31.56 -9.43
CA ASN A 336 -14.81 -31.35 -8.46
C ASN A 336 -14.37 -30.73 -7.12
N PHE A 337 -13.33 -29.88 -7.13
CA PHE A 337 -13.02 -29.04 -5.97
C PHE A 337 -14.15 -28.03 -5.74
N GLN A 338 -14.53 -27.82 -4.48
CA GLN A 338 -15.58 -26.87 -4.09
C GLN A 338 -14.91 -25.59 -3.57
N PRO A 339 -14.63 -24.58 -4.43
CA PRO A 339 -13.95 -23.37 -3.97
C PRO A 339 -14.90 -22.48 -3.17
N ALA A 340 -14.32 -21.70 -2.26
CA ALA A 340 -15.05 -20.65 -1.58
C ALA A 340 -15.59 -19.63 -2.60
N LYS A 341 -16.80 -19.15 -2.33
CA LYS A 341 -17.42 -18.04 -3.06
C LYS A 341 -17.23 -16.78 -2.25
N GLY A 342 -16.86 -15.69 -2.89
CA GLY A 342 -16.84 -14.40 -2.24
C GLY A 342 -18.24 -13.98 -1.77
N PRO A 343 -18.34 -13.09 -0.77
CA PRO A 343 -19.61 -12.70 -0.16
C PRO A 343 -20.59 -12.01 -1.11
N TYR A 344 -20.09 -11.50 -2.24
CA TYR A 344 -20.91 -10.86 -3.28
C TYR A 344 -20.67 -11.55 -4.64
N HIS A 345 -21.69 -11.58 -5.51
CA HIS A 345 -21.58 -12.10 -6.88
C HIS A 345 -20.44 -11.44 -7.70
N SER A 346 -20.04 -10.24 -7.29
CA SER A 346 -18.93 -9.49 -7.88
C SER A 346 -17.58 -9.68 -7.17
N SER A 347 -17.54 -10.34 -6.02
CA SER A 347 -16.30 -10.55 -5.28
C SER A 347 -15.44 -11.64 -5.94
N PRO A 348 -14.11 -11.52 -5.89
CA PRO A 348 -13.24 -12.61 -6.33
C PRO A 348 -13.51 -13.84 -5.49
N THR A 349 -13.41 -15.00 -6.12
CA THR A 349 -13.24 -16.26 -5.38
C THR A 349 -12.05 -16.06 -4.45
N ILE A 350 -12.19 -16.42 -3.20
CA ILE A 350 -11.12 -16.32 -2.20
C ILE A 350 -10.11 -17.42 -2.50
N GLY A 351 -9.34 -17.18 -3.40
CA GLY A 351 -8.61 -17.89 -4.35
C GLY A 351 -7.60 -18.93 -3.90
N MET A 352 -6.60 -19.02 -4.73
CA MET A 352 -5.44 -19.88 -4.53
C MET A 352 -4.23 -18.99 -4.22
N VAL A 353 -3.28 -19.53 -3.47
CA VAL A 353 -1.92 -19.01 -3.42
C VAL A 353 -0.93 -20.16 -3.55
N ALA A 354 0.09 -20.00 -4.39
CA ALA A 354 1.12 -21.02 -4.61
C ALA A 354 2.42 -20.64 -3.91
N SER A 355 3.15 -21.63 -3.48
CA SER A 355 4.54 -21.45 -3.05
C SER A 355 5.46 -21.46 -4.28
N GLU A 356 6.36 -20.47 -4.35
CA GLU A 356 7.45 -20.41 -5.33
C GLU A 356 8.63 -21.32 -4.93
N THR A 357 8.69 -21.71 -3.66
CA THR A 357 9.80 -22.48 -3.08
C THR A 357 9.46 -23.95 -2.83
N GLU A 358 8.18 -24.30 -2.67
CA GLU A 358 7.70 -25.65 -2.42
C GLU A 358 6.61 -26.03 -3.44
N ASN A 359 6.45 -27.32 -3.72
CA ASN A 359 5.44 -27.84 -4.66
C ASN A 359 4.04 -27.85 -4.02
N ILE A 360 3.54 -26.67 -3.63
CA ILE A 360 2.31 -26.51 -2.85
C ILE A 360 1.45 -25.38 -3.40
N ILE A 361 0.14 -25.62 -3.42
CA ILE A 361 -0.89 -24.60 -3.63
C ILE A 361 -1.88 -24.69 -2.47
N TYR A 362 -2.19 -23.56 -1.82
CA TYR A 362 -3.26 -23.47 -0.85
C TYR A 362 -4.55 -23.00 -1.53
N LEU A 363 -5.67 -23.61 -1.17
CA LEU A 363 -7.01 -23.35 -1.73
C LEU A 363 -8.02 -23.25 -0.60
N VAL A 364 -9.01 -22.37 -0.75
CA VAL A 364 -10.12 -22.22 0.21
C VAL A 364 -11.36 -22.93 -0.36
N SER A 365 -11.97 -23.80 0.43
CA SER A 365 -13.23 -24.48 0.10
C SER A 365 -14.46 -23.66 0.49
N THR A 366 -15.61 -24.07 -0.02
CA THR A 366 -16.91 -23.40 0.20
C THR A 366 -17.30 -23.26 1.67
N ASP A 367 -16.88 -24.20 2.51
CA ASP A 367 -17.11 -24.19 3.96
C ASP A 367 -16.09 -23.36 4.76
N GLY A 368 -15.11 -22.74 4.08
CA GLY A 368 -14.07 -21.93 4.70
C GLY A 368 -12.86 -22.71 5.19
N ALA A 369 -12.75 -24.01 4.89
CA ALA A 369 -11.54 -24.77 5.17
C ALA A 369 -10.45 -24.46 4.15
N ILE A 370 -9.18 -24.53 4.58
CA ILE A 370 -8.02 -24.34 3.71
C ILE A 370 -7.39 -25.69 3.41
N PHE A 371 -7.26 -26.00 2.13
CA PHE A 371 -6.60 -27.19 1.64
C PHE A 371 -5.18 -26.89 1.16
N LYS A 372 -4.30 -27.86 1.32
CA LYS A 372 -2.91 -27.80 0.87
C LYS A 372 -2.71 -28.84 -0.22
N TYR A 373 -2.83 -28.41 -1.48
CA TYR A 373 -2.55 -29.27 -2.62
C TYR A 373 -1.05 -29.43 -2.82
N ILE A 374 -0.54 -30.65 -2.70
CA ILE A 374 0.83 -30.99 -3.05
C ILE A 374 0.83 -31.36 -4.53
N LEU A 375 1.63 -30.67 -5.35
CA LEU A 375 1.63 -30.83 -6.80
C LEU A 375 1.91 -32.30 -7.18
N GLY A 376 0.97 -32.89 -7.93
CA GLY A 376 1.05 -34.29 -8.35
C GLY A 376 0.45 -35.30 -7.36
N ASP A 377 0.02 -34.85 -6.17
CA ASP A 377 -0.61 -35.68 -5.15
C ASP A 377 -2.06 -35.23 -4.88
N SER A 378 -3.02 -35.85 -5.60
CA SER A 378 -4.44 -35.54 -5.39
C SER A 378 -4.97 -35.97 -4.01
N ASP A 379 -4.29 -36.93 -3.35
CA ASP A 379 -4.69 -37.39 -2.02
C ASP A 379 -4.46 -36.34 -0.95
N SER A 380 -3.59 -35.37 -1.20
CA SER A 380 -3.38 -34.20 -0.33
C SER A 380 -4.63 -33.33 -0.16
N LEU A 381 -5.62 -33.42 -1.06
CA LEU A 381 -6.91 -32.73 -1.00
C LEU A 381 -8.03 -33.54 -0.30
N LYS A 382 -7.73 -34.70 0.26
CA LYS A 382 -8.74 -35.52 0.98
C LYS A 382 -9.08 -34.96 2.36
N ALA A 383 -8.21 -34.17 2.96
CA ALA A 383 -8.42 -33.55 4.27
C ALA A 383 -7.95 -32.08 4.25
N PRO A 384 -8.63 -31.20 4.98
CA PRO A 384 -8.18 -29.82 5.06
C PRO A 384 -6.87 -29.70 5.84
N PHE A 385 -6.02 -28.78 5.42
CA PHE A 385 -4.83 -28.35 6.13
C PHE A 385 -5.18 -27.51 7.36
N ILE A 386 -6.16 -26.61 7.21
CA ILE A 386 -6.77 -25.83 8.28
C ILE A 386 -8.28 -26.07 8.19
N ALA A 387 -8.87 -26.58 9.28
CA ALA A 387 -10.30 -26.82 9.35
C ALA A 387 -11.09 -25.50 9.34
N ALA A 388 -12.30 -25.54 8.81
CA ALA A 388 -13.23 -24.42 8.87
C ALA A 388 -13.55 -24.03 10.32
N GLU A 389 -13.61 -22.74 10.59
CA GLU A 389 -14.03 -22.19 11.88
C GLU A 389 -15.50 -21.75 11.76
N SER A 390 -16.34 -22.16 12.70
CA SER A 390 -17.77 -21.82 12.68
C SER A 390 -18.02 -20.36 13.02
N GLY A 391 -18.87 -19.69 12.24
CA GLY A 391 -19.26 -18.29 12.47
C GLY A 391 -18.28 -17.25 11.96
N VAL A 392 -17.27 -17.68 11.23
CA VAL A 392 -16.35 -16.79 10.52
C VAL A 392 -16.25 -17.18 9.05
N SER A 393 -16.00 -16.20 8.21
CA SER A 393 -15.74 -16.42 6.77
C SER A 393 -14.40 -15.84 6.39
N ILE A 394 -13.72 -16.44 5.41
CA ILE A 394 -12.51 -15.90 4.80
C ILE A 394 -12.94 -14.86 3.77
N THR A 395 -12.54 -13.61 3.93
CA THR A 395 -13.07 -12.47 3.14
C THR A 395 -12.05 -11.83 2.19
N ALA A 396 -10.77 -12.16 2.33
CA ALA A 396 -9.73 -11.66 1.46
C ALA A 396 -8.89 -12.81 0.85
N PRO A 397 -8.22 -12.57 -0.29
CA PRO A 397 -7.33 -13.56 -0.89
C PRO A 397 -6.24 -14.00 0.08
N LEU A 398 -5.95 -15.31 0.06
CA LEU A 398 -4.80 -15.86 0.80
C LEU A 398 -3.50 -15.19 0.37
N GLN A 399 -2.63 -14.91 1.31
CA GLN A 399 -1.28 -14.43 1.06
C GLN A 399 -0.25 -15.39 1.65
N LEU A 400 0.86 -15.57 0.97
CA LEU A 400 1.93 -16.48 1.39
C LEU A 400 3.25 -15.73 1.42
N ASN A 401 3.93 -15.78 2.56
CA ASN A 401 5.32 -15.35 2.63
C ASN A 401 6.19 -16.44 1.96
N GLN A 402 6.75 -16.10 0.81
CA GLN A 402 7.52 -17.05 0.00
C GLN A 402 8.84 -17.49 0.65
N GLN A 403 9.35 -16.74 1.62
CA GLN A 403 10.60 -17.06 2.33
C GLN A 403 10.35 -17.96 3.55
N SER A 404 9.36 -17.60 4.39
CA SER A 404 9.07 -18.34 5.63
C SER A 404 8.05 -19.47 5.45
N GLY A 405 7.24 -19.42 4.38
CA GLY A 405 6.10 -20.32 4.17
C GLY A 405 4.90 -20.03 5.08
N GLU A 406 4.87 -18.87 5.72
CA GLU A 406 3.75 -18.42 6.54
C GLU A 406 2.56 -18.03 5.67
N LEU A 407 1.38 -18.52 6.05
CA LEU A 407 0.13 -18.26 5.36
C LEU A 407 -0.68 -17.21 6.15
N TYR A 408 -1.08 -16.14 5.47
CA TYR A 408 -1.88 -15.05 6.02
C TYR A 408 -3.33 -15.21 5.55
N VAL A 409 -4.25 -15.24 6.50
CA VAL A 409 -5.67 -15.46 6.25
C VAL A 409 -6.48 -14.39 6.96
N THR A 410 -7.32 -13.69 6.20
CA THR A 410 -8.25 -12.70 6.77
C THR A 410 -9.59 -13.36 7.02
N TYR A 411 -10.01 -13.37 8.28
CA TYR A 411 -11.31 -13.84 8.73
C TYR A 411 -12.19 -12.65 9.11
N THR A 412 -13.49 -12.73 8.78
CA THR A 412 -14.50 -11.79 9.26
C THR A 412 -15.57 -12.55 10.03
N GLU A 413 -15.94 -12.06 11.20
CA GLU A 413 -17.03 -12.61 12.00
C GLU A 413 -18.38 -12.24 11.38
N GLU A 414 -19.20 -13.25 11.03
CA GLU A 414 -20.45 -13.08 10.27
C GLU A 414 -21.50 -12.19 10.95
N ARG A 415 -21.38 -11.94 12.25
CA ARG A 415 -22.36 -11.18 13.05
C ARG A 415 -21.89 -9.81 13.53
N LYS A 416 -20.60 -9.51 13.40
CA LYS A 416 -20.03 -8.31 13.99
C LYS A 416 -19.30 -7.42 12.99
N ASP A 417 -19.13 -7.88 11.75
CA ASP A 417 -18.28 -7.23 10.73
C ASP A 417 -16.83 -6.93 11.21
N GLU A 418 -16.41 -7.62 12.29
CA GLU A 418 -15.06 -7.52 12.82
C GLU A 418 -14.12 -8.46 12.05
N SER A 419 -13.02 -7.93 11.56
CA SER A 419 -12.03 -8.69 10.82
C SER A 419 -10.76 -8.92 11.61
N LYS A 420 -10.15 -10.09 11.43
CA LYS A 420 -8.84 -10.45 11.99
C LYS A 420 -7.96 -11.09 10.93
N ILE A 421 -6.65 -10.83 10.99
CA ILE A 421 -5.65 -11.57 10.22
C ILE A 421 -5.04 -12.63 11.12
N VAL A 422 -5.08 -13.88 10.67
CA VAL A 422 -4.41 -14.99 11.36
C VAL A 422 -3.24 -15.45 10.49
N VAL A 423 -2.06 -15.51 11.10
CA VAL A 423 -0.85 -15.99 10.46
C VAL A 423 -0.59 -17.41 10.90
N TYR A 424 -0.53 -18.32 9.94
CA TYR A 424 -0.24 -19.73 10.20
C TYR A 424 1.18 -20.08 9.75
N SER A 425 1.84 -20.94 10.52
CA SER A 425 3.09 -21.57 10.09
C SER A 425 2.82 -22.52 8.92
N LYS A 426 3.88 -22.95 8.25
CA LYS A 426 3.83 -23.99 7.19
C LYS A 426 3.25 -25.35 7.67
N ASP A 427 3.15 -25.56 8.98
CA ASP A 427 2.56 -26.73 9.62
C ASP A 427 1.11 -26.48 10.10
N GLY A 428 0.51 -25.33 9.79
CA GLY A 428 -0.86 -24.97 10.17
C GLY A 428 -1.05 -24.51 11.61
N LYS A 429 0.03 -24.18 12.33
CA LYS A 429 -0.05 -23.63 13.69
C LYS A 429 -0.21 -22.11 13.64
N VAL A 430 -1.10 -21.57 14.46
CA VAL A 430 -1.25 -20.12 14.61
C VAL A 430 0.01 -19.52 15.23
N LEU A 431 0.59 -18.54 14.57
CA LEU A 431 1.74 -17.75 15.02
C LEU A 431 1.32 -16.40 15.58
N HIS A 432 0.45 -15.70 14.85
CA HIS A 432 -0.04 -14.37 15.19
C HIS A 432 -1.53 -14.26 14.88
N THR A 433 -2.21 -13.42 15.65
CA THR A 433 -3.56 -12.93 15.36
C THR A 433 -3.54 -11.42 15.51
N VAL A 434 -4.05 -10.71 14.52
CA VAL A 434 -4.11 -9.24 14.47
C VAL A 434 -5.56 -8.84 14.26
N ASP A 435 -6.12 -8.12 15.21
CA ASP A 435 -7.46 -7.54 15.08
C ASP A 435 -7.39 -6.33 14.15
N CYS A 436 -8.26 -6.29 13.14
CA CYS A 436 -8.26 -5.25 12.11
C CYS A 436 -9.40 -4.23 12.31
N GLY A 437 -10.24 -4.42 13.32
CA GLY A 437 -11.42 -3.57 13.54
C GLY A 437 -12.63 -3.97 12.69
N GLU A 438 -13.58 -3.03 12.51
CA GLU A 438 -14.74 -3.22 11.64
C GLU A 438 -14.30 -3.24 10.16
N SER A 439 -14.84 -4.15 9.36
CA SER A 439 -14.48 -4.37 7.95
C SER A 439 -15.38 -3.58 6.98
#